data_3b759587175510dfc6a6e4d0cdb3e814
#
_entry.id   3b759587175510dfc6a6e4d0cdb3e814
#
_cell.length_a   1.000
_cell.length_b   1.000
_cell.length_c   1.000
_cell.angle_alpha   90.00
_cell.angle_beta   90.00
_cell.angle_gamma   90.00
#
_symmetry.space_group_name_H-M   'P 1'
#
loop_
_entity.id
_entity.type
_entity.pdbx_description
1 polymer ?
#
loop_
_entity_poly.entity_id
_entity_poly.type
_entity_poly.pdbx_seq_one_letter_code
_entity_poly.pdbx_strand_id
1 'polypeptide(L)'
;MDDEQVEAVALLALVTGQDVEPGERPGSWRIAQRVAKDRVISTIDPQARHTRKTSAQRRNGYKGHIATEPETGLVTECALTAATTPDGPTGVKLLAGEEPGLEVLGDTHYGSGQTRAALRAAGHTQTIKPIPLQSAVPGGFTIHDFRIDQQAGTVSCPAGHQTKITRSGQASFARHCRRCPLRGRCTTAKRGRTIQVHPHEDELRAARRRATTRSFQQSYRRWRPMVERSIAWLVADGCRRVPYRGIQRNDLWWSLRVAAVNLRRLLALGLTRQDGAWVLA
;
A
#
# COMPACT_ATOMS: atom_id res chain seq x y z
N MET A 1 10.62 -16.14 37.08
CA MET A 1 9.66 -15.29 36.37
C MET A 1 8.76 -16.23 35.60
N ASP A 2 7.47 -16.10 35.73
CA ASP A 2 6.51 -16.79 34.88
C ASP A 2 6.42 -16.09 33.49
N ASP A 3 5.74 -16.72 32.55
CA ASP A 3 5.65 -16.22 31.17
C ASP A 3 5.01 -14.83 31.10
N GLU A 4 4.04 -14.54 31.97
CA GLU A 4 3.35 -13.25 32.00
C GLU A 4 4.30 -12.11 32.47
N GLN A 5 5.14 -12.41 33.46
CA GLN A 5 6.18 -11.47 33.95
C GLN A 5 7.24 -11.21 32.87
N VAL A 6 7.65 -12.24 32.14
CA VAL A 6 8.61 -12.10 31.02
C VAL A 6 8.03 -11.22 29.92
N GLU A 7 6.76 -11.45 29.52
CA GLU A 7 6.08 -10.62 28.53
C GLU A 7 5.94 -9.14 28.99
N ALA A 8 5.59 -8.93 30.26
CA ALA A 8 5.45 -7.60 30.82
C ALA A 8 6.78 -6.83 30.82
N VAL A 9 7.88 -7.48 31.19
CA VAL A 9 9.24 -6.90 31.17
C VAL A 9 9.67 -6.60 29.73
N ALA A 10 9.43 -7.52 28.80
CA ALA A 10 9.74 -7.32 27.39
C ALA A 10 8.96 -6.13 26.79
N LEU A 11 7.67 -6.02 27.12
CA LEU A 11 6.83 -4.90 26.70
C LEU A 11 7.31 -3.57 27.30
N LEU A 12 7.70 -3.56 28.58
CA LEU A 12 8.26 -2.38 29.23
C LEU A 12 9.55 -1.93 28.56
N ALA A 13 10.49 -2.86 28.30
CA ALA A 13 11.74 -2.58 27.61
C ALA A 13 11.50 -2.02 26.19
N LEU A 14 10.53 -2.60 25.46
CA LEU A 14 10.15 -2.12 24.12
C LEU A 14 9.59 -0.70 24.17
N VAL A 15 8.66 -0.42 25.08
CA VAL A 15 8.01 0.90 25.20
C VAL A 15 8.99 1.98 25.63
N THR A 16 9.88 1.69 26.60
CA THR A 16 10.89 2.64 27.06
C THR A 16 11.99 2.85 26.01
N GLY A 17 12.37 1.80 25.28
CA GLY A 17 13.41 1.85 24.26
C GLY A 17 13.03 2.52 22.95
N GLN A 18 11.73 2.58 22.61
CA GLN A 18 11.30 3.06 21.27
C GLN A 18 11.50 4.56 21.02
N ASP A 19 11.66 5.36 22.07
CA ASP A 19 11.82 6.81 22.00
C ASP A 19 13.26 7.29 22.27
N VAL A 20 14.20 6.36 22.40
CA VAL A 20 15.61 6.66 22.63
C VAL A 20 16.50 6.03 21.56
N GLU A 21 17.62 6.67 21.28
CA GLU A 21 18.68 6.17 20.41
C GLU A 21 20.05 6.37 21.06
N PRO A 22 21.08 5.59 20.71
CA PRO A 22 22.43 5.78 21.24
C PRO A 22 22.91 7.22 21.07
N GLY A 23 23.46 7.79 22.14
CA GLY A 23 24.08 9.11 22.12
C GLY A 23 25.51 9.07 21.55
N GLU A 24 26.19 10.23 21.57
CA GLU A 24 27.53 10.38 21.00
C GLU A 24 28.63 9.70 21.87
N ARG A 25 28.36 9.49 23.17
CA ARG A 25 29.32 8.83 24.09
C ARG A 25 28.87 7.38 24.35
N PRO A 26 29.79 6.42 24.43
CA PRO A 26 29.47 5.05 24.85
C PRO A 26 28.64 5.03 26.14
N GLY A 27 27.52 4.29 26.13
CA GLY A 27 26.60 4.20 27.26
C GLY A 27 25.65 5.39 27.47
N SER A 28 25.75 6.45 26.66
CA SER A 28 24.77 7.55 26.68
C SER A 28 23.60 7.30 25.75
N TRP A 29 22.43 7.84 26.12
CA TRP A 29 21.19 7.75 25.33
C TRP A 29 20.64 9.16 25.09
N ARG A 30 20.01 9.36 23.97
CA ARG A 30 19.29 10.60 23.64
C ARG A 30 17.90 10.30 23.13
N ILE A 31 17.01 11.26 23.19
CA ILE A 31 15.66 11.14 22.60
C ILE A 31 15.80 11.00 21.09
N ALA A 32 15.13 9.99 20.52
CA ALA A 32 15.15 9.73 19.10
C ALA A 32 14.54 10.91 18.32
N GLN A 33 15.21 11.34 17.25
CA GLN A 33 14.73 12.44 16.41
C GLN A 33 13.56 12.04 15.53
N ARG A 34 13.30 10.74 15.36
CA ARG A 34 12.23 10.20 14.53
C ARG A 34 11.37 9.23 15.33
N VAL A 35 10.09 9.16 14.94
CA VAL A 35 9.18 8.14 15.50
C VAL A 35 9.68 6.76 15.12
N ALA A 36 9.79 5.86 16.09
CA ALA A 36 10.17 4.47 15.86
C ALA A 36 9.24 3.83 14.81
N LYS A 37 9.83 3.04 13.93
CA LYS A 37 9.07 2.19 13.03
C LYS A 37 8.32 1.18 13.88
N ASP A 38 7.05 0.94 13.57
CA ASP A 38 6.19 0.01 14.30
C ASP A 38 6.01 0.32 15.80
N ARG A 39 6.06 1.62 16.13
CA ARG A 39 5.86 2.12 17.50
C ARG A 39 4.65 1.47 18.18
N VAL A 40 4.84 0.91 19.37
CA VAL A 40 3.75 0.47 20.25
C VAL A 40 3.08 1.70 20.85
N ILE A 41 1.77 1.81 20.65
CA ILE A 41 0.96 2.97 21.05
C ILE A 41 0.05 2.68 22.26
N SER A 42 -0.04 1.41 22.65
CA SER A 42 -0.88 0.94 23.75
C SER A 42 -0.23 -0.27 24.40
N THR A 43 -0.11 -0.25 25.71
CA THR A 43 0.31 -1.41 26.50
C THR A 43 -0.82 -2.42 26.72
N ILE A 44 -2.07 -1.96 26.56
CA ILE A 44 -3.27 -2.80 26.69
C ILE A 44 -3.51 -3.62 25.41
N ASP A 45 -3.17 -3.06 24.25
CA ASP A 45 -3.21 -3.74 22.94
C ASP A 45 -1.90 -3.46 22.19
N PRO A 46 -0.82 -4.22 22.51
CA PRO A 46 0.51 -3.99 21.94
C PRO A 46 0.60 -4.24 20.43
N GLN A 47 -0.41 -4.87 19.83
CA GLN A 47 -0.48 -5.12 18.38
C GLN A 47 -1.16 -3.99 17.61
N ALA A 48 -1.89 -3.10 18.29
CA ALA A 48 -2.46 -1.91 17.67
C ALA A 48 -1.36 -0.96 17.17
N ARG A 49 -1.59 -0.31 16.03
CA ARG A 49 -0.63 0.65 15.45
C ARG A 49 -1.31 1.95 15.09
N HIS A 50 -0.49 3.01 15.13
CA HIS A 50 -0.92 4.33 14.69
C HIS A 50 -0.83 4.43 13.16
N THR A 51 -1.90 4.93 12.54
CA THR A 51 -1.91 5.30 11.13
C THR A 51 -2.60 6.65 10.93
N ARG A 52 -2.27 7.31 9.83
CA ARG A 52 -2.97 8.54 9.45
C ARG A 52 -3.29 8.49 7.96
N LYS A 53 -4.51 8.86 7.63
CA LYS A 53 -4.95 9.02 6.23
C LYS A 53 -4.59 10.42 5.71
N THR A 54 -4.74 11.43 6.56
CA THR A 54 -4.37 12.83 6.32
C THR A 54 -3.75 13.40 7.59
N SER A 55 -3.22 14.63 7.55
CA SER A 55 -2.71 15.33 8.75
C SER A 55 -3.77 15.42 9.86
N ALA A 56 -5.04 15.54 9.51
CA ALA A 56 -6.17 15.66 10.44
C ALA A 56 -6.80 14.30 10.83
N GLN A 57 -6.66 13.26 10.02
CA GLN A 57 -7.29 11.96 10.25
C GLN A 57 -6.28 10.95 10.79
N ARG A 58 -6.15 10.92 12.10
CA ARG A 58 -5.34 9.95 12.85
C ARG A 58 -6.23 8.81 13.34
N ARG A 59 -5.73 7.57 13.26
CA ARG A 59 -6.43 6.38 13.73
C ARG A 59 -5.44 5.43 14.39
N ASN A 60 -5.92 4.74 15.42
CA ASN A 60 -5.18 3.69 16.12
C ASN A 60 -5.93 2.38 15.94
N GLY A 61 -5.22 1.28 15.78
CA GLY A 61 -5.80 -0.05 15.69
C GLY A 61 -5.24 -0.88 14.53
N TYR A 62 -6.15 -1.34 13.69
CA TYR A 62 -5.91 -2.33 12.65
C TYR A 62 -6.41 -1.81 11.29
N LYS A 63 -6.05 -2.52 10.24
CA LYS A 63 -6.50 -2.25 8.88
C LYS A 63 -7.23 -3.48 8.33
N GLY A 64 -8.51 -3.32 7.98
CA GLY A 64 -9.28 -4.34 7.28
C GLY A 64 -9.05 -4.25 5.77
N HIS A 65 -8.79 -5.39 5.17
CA HIS A 65 -8.65 -5.57 3.73
C HIS A 65 -9.76 -6.47 3.23
N ILE A 66 -10.26 -6.21 2.03
CA ILE A 66 -11.24 -7.05 1.34
C ILE A 66 -10.88 -7.16 -0.14
N ALA A 67 -11.08 -8.35 -0.70
CA ALA A 67 -11.24 -8.56 -2.13
C ALA A 67 -12.75 -8.69 -2.41
N THR A 68 -13.23 -8.07 -3.47
CA THR A 68 -14.67 -8.02 -3.77
C THR A 68 -14.88 -8.33 -5.24
N GLU A 69 -15.79 -9.24 -5.55
CA GLU A 69 -16.28 -9.45 -6.88
C GLU A 69 -17.22 -8.28 -7.25
N PRO A 70 -16.89 -7.47 -8.28
CA PRO A 70 -17.54 -6.18 -8.48
C PRO A 70 -18.96 -6.26 -9.10
N GLU A 71 -19.34 -7.35 -9.73
CA GLU A 71 -20.69 -7.51 -10.31
C GLU A 71 -21.72 -7.81 -9.23
N THR A 72 -21.41 -8.73 -8.34
CA THR A 72 -22.29 -9.12 -7.24
C THR A 72 -22.12 -8.25 -6.00
N GLY A 73 -20.91 -7.71 -5.79
CA GLY A 73 -20.52 -7.00 -4.57
C GLY A 73 -20.20 -7.94 -3.41
N LEU A 74 -20.08 -9.23 -3.66
CA LEU A 74 -19.65 -10.21 -2.66
C LEU A 74 -18.16 -10.03 -2.34
N VAL A 75 -17.82 -10.13 -1.08
CA VAL A 75 -16.43 -10.17 -0.63
C VAL A 75 -15.94 -11.61 -0.75
N THR A 76 -14.96 -11.84 -1.63
CA THR A 76 -14.40 -13.18 -1.90
C THR A 76 -13.34 -13.54 -0.88
N GLU A 77 -12.59 -12.56 -0.38
CA GLU A 77 -11.55 -12.79 0.63
C GLU A 77 -11.39 -11.55 1.54
N CYS A 78 -10.96 -11.75 2.77
CA CYS A 78 -10.71 -10.67 3.71
C CYS A 78 -9.58 -10.98 4.67
N ALA A 79 -8.95 -9.94 5.21
CA ALA A 79 -7.94 -10.05 6.24
C ALA A 79 -7.88 -8.80 7.10
N LEU A 80 -7.51 -8.95 8.36
CA LEU A 80 -7.17 -7.86 9.26
C LEU A 80 -5.65 -7.84 9.49
N THR A 81 -5.03 -6.67 9.38
CA THR A 81 -3.59 -6.51 9.58
C THR A 81 -3.30 -5.38 10.56
N ALA A 82 -2.06 -5.30 11.05
CA ALA A 82 -1.60 -4.09 11.74
C ALA A 82 -1.80 -2.86 10.85
N ALA A 83 -2.16 -1.72 11.43
CA ALA A 83 -2.47 -0.51 10.64
C ALA A 83 -1.29 0.00 9.80
N THR A 84 -0.06 -0.38 10.13
CA THR A 84 1.18 -0.04 9.41
C THR A 84 1.51 -1.01 8.27
N THR A 85 0.80 -2.15 8.15
CA THR A 85 1.04 -3.14 7.09
C THR A 85 0.78 -2.54 5.71
N PRO A 86 1.70 -2.68 4.73
CA PRO A 86 1.49 -2.21 3.37
C PRO A 86 0.31 -2.92 2.68
N ASP A 87 -0.49 -2.15 1.93
CA ASP A 87 -1.69 -2.69 1.27
C ASP A 87 -1.35 -3.67 0.13
N GLY A 88 -0.33 -3.36 -0.67
CA GLY A 88 0.01 -4.13 -1.86
C GLY A 88 0.28 -5.61 -1.61
N PRO A 89 1.22 -5.98 -0.71
CA PRO A 89 1.48 -7.39 -0.37
C PRO A 89 0.26 -8.11 0.21
N THR A 90 -0.57 -7.42 1.00
CA THR A 90 -1.80 -7.98 1.53
C THR A 90 -2.80 -8.25 0.40
N GLY A 91 -2.97 -7.30 -0.53
CA GLY A 91 -3.84 -7.50 -1.71
C GLY A 91 -3.43 -8.69 -2.57
N VAL A 92 -2.13 -8.92 -2.76
CA VAL A 92 -1.63 -10.12 -3.46
C VAL A 92 -2.00 -11.40 -2.71
N LYS A 93 -1.90 -11.41 -1.37
CA LYS A 93 -2.27 -12.56 -0.55
C LYS A 93 -3.75 -12.88 -0.62
N LEU A 94 -4.62 -11.87 -0.66
CA LEU A 94 -6.07 -12.07 -0.79
C LEU A 94 -6.46 -12.72 -2.13
N LEU A 95 -5.59 -12.68 -3.13
CA LEU A 95 -5.83 -13.28 -4.45
C LEU A 95 -5.07 -14.59 -4.65
N ALA A 96 -4.42 -15.11 -3.60
CA ALA A 96 -3.57 -16.30 -3.74
C ALA A 96 -4.33 -17.60 -4.10
N GLY A 97 -5.64 -17.64 -3.81
CA GLY A 97 -6.52 -18.77 -4.17
C GLY A 97 -7.28 -18.58 -5.47
N GLU A 98 -7.10 -17.46 -6.16
CA GLU A 98 -7.83 -17.15 -7.39
C GLU A 98 -7.11 -17.72 -8.62
N GLU A 99 -7.91 -18.19 -9.59
CA GLU A 99 -7.38 -18.65 -10.87
C GLU A 99 -6.77 -17.50 -11.68
N PRO A 100 -5.71 -17.75 -12.48
CA PRO A 100 -5.14 -16.77 -13.40
C PRO A 100 -6.16 -16.18 -14.36
N GLY A 101 -5.96 -14.94 -14.81
CA GLY A 101 -6.80 -14.29 -15.82
C GLY A 101 -7.71 -13.19 -15.29
N LEU A 102 -7.77 -12.95 -13.97
CA LEU A 102 -8.58 -11.87 -13.40
C LEU A 102 -8.09 -10.48 -13.82
N GLU A 103 -9.04 -9.54 -13.96
CA GLU A 103 -8.76 -8.10 -13.95
C GLU A 103 -8.84 -7.57 -12.52
N VAL A 104 -7.68 -7.26 -11.92
CA VAL A 104 -7.58 -6.77 -10.55
C VAL A 104 -7.66 -5.24 -10.51
N LEU A 105 -8.70 -4.73 -9.84
CA LEU A 105 -8.88 -3.31 -9.61
C LEU A 105 -8.37 -2.90 -8.22
N GLY A 106 -7.72 -1.75 -8.13
CA GLY A 106 -7.22 -1.23 -6.86
C GLY A 106 -6.97 0.27 -6.91
N ASP A 107 -6.83 0.88 -5.73
CA ASP A 107 -6.37 2.26 -5.64
C ASP A 107 -4.84 2.36 -5.73
N THR A 108 -4.32 3.58 -5.60
CA THR A 108 -2.89 3.85 -5.73
C THR A 108 -2.01 3.16 -4.68
N HIS A 109 -2.56 2.77 -3.52
CA HIS A 109 -1.81 2.09 -2.46
C HIS A 109 -1.44 0.65 -2.84
N TYR A 110 -2.24 0.03 -3.71
CA TYR A 110 -1.93 -1.28 -4.31
C TYR A 110 -1.02 -1.17 -5.55
N GLY A 111 -0.68 0.04 -5.98
CA GLY A 111 0.00 0.32 -7.26
C GLY A 111 1.53 0.31 -7.20
N SER A 112 2.18 -0.29 -6.19
CA SER A 112 3.63 -0.40 -6.13
C SER A 112 4.18 -1.29 -7.26
N GLY A 113 5.42 -1.06 -7.68
CA GLY A 113 6.05 -1.87 -8.73
C GLY A 113 6.15 -3.35 -8.35
N GLN A 114 6.43 -3.66 -7.08
CA GLN A 114 6.47 -5.02 -6.58
C GLN A 114 5.11 -5.72 -6.63
N THR A 115 4.04 -5.03 -6.18
CA THR A 115 2.67 -5.56 -6.26
C THR A 115 2.26 -5.83 -7.70
N ARG A 116 2.59 -4.90 -8.62
CA ARG A 116 2.30 -5.08 -10.05
C ARG A 116 3.02 -6.27 -10.65
N ALA A 117 4.30 -6.44 -10.33
CA ALA A 117 5.08 -7.59 -10.78
C ALA A 117 4.52 -8.90 -10.22
N ALA A 118 4.11 -8.94 -8.94
CA ALA A 118 3.51 -10.12 -8.32
C ALA A 118 2.17 -10.49 -8.96
N LEU A 119 1.27 -9.52 -9.19
CA LEU A 119 -0.01 -9.76 -9.86
C LEU A 119 0.18 -10.26 -11.30
N ARG A 120 1.15 -9.69 -12.04
CA ARG A 120 1.48 -10.18 -13.37
C ARG A 120 2.03 -11.60 -13.36
N ALA A 121 2.92 -11.92 -12.40
CA ALA A 121 3.46 -13.26 -12.23
C ALA A 121 2.38 -14.29 -11.91
N ALA A 122 1.32 -13.88 -11.18
CA ALA A 122 0.13 -14.68 -10.92
C ALA A 122 -0.85 -14.74 -12.12
N GLY A 123 -0.51 -14.17 -13.27
CA GLY A 123 -1.32 -14.20 -14.48
C GLY A 123 -2.50 -13.21 -14.51
N HIS A 124 -2.56 -12.25 -13.59
CA HIS A 124 -3.64 -11.27 -13.52
C HIS A 124 -3.33 -9.99 -14.31
N THR A 125 -4.36 -9.44 -14.93
CA THR A 125 -4.32 -8.07 -15.49
C THR A 125 -4.64 -7.04 -14.42
N GLN A 126 -4.30 -5.76 -14.64
CA GLN A 126 -4.36 -4.78 -13.57
C GLN A 126 -5.01 -3.47 -14.04
N THR A 127 -6.07 -3.09 -13.39
CA THR A 127 -6.71 -1.76 -13.50
C THR A 127 -6.52 -1.01 -12.17
N ILE A 128 -5.27 -0.90 -11.76
CA ILE A 128 -4.84 -0.22 -10.54
C ILE A 128 -4.32 1.17 -10.91
N LYS A 129 -4.89 2.21 -10.28
CA LYS A 129 -4.48 3.60 -10.52
C LYS A 129 -3.01 3.81 -10.16
N PRO A 130 -2.16 4.32 -11.06
CA PRO A 130 -0.76 4.56 -10.75
C PRO A 130 -0.60 5.73 -9.78
N ILE A 131 0.49 5.72 -9.00
CA ILE A 131 0.88 6.85 -8.17
C ILE A 131 1.18 8.05 -9.07
N PRO A 132 0.62 9.24 -8.77
CA PRO A 132 0.88 10.44 -9.54
C PRO A 132 2.38 10.77 -9.62
N LEU A 133 2.83 11.20 -10.78
CA LEU A 133 4.19 11.69 -10.95
C LEU A 133 4.39 13.00 -10.19
N GLN A 134 5.52 13.10 -9.52
CA GLN A 134 5.93 14.31 -8.82
C GLN A 134 7.14 14.93 -9.52
N SER A 135 7.08 16.22 -9.77
CA SER A 135 8.23 17.01 -10.19
C SER A 135 8.88 17.66 -8.97
N ALA A 136 10.21 17.84 -9.02
CA ALA A 136 10.94 18.54 -7.97
C ALA A 136 10.76 20.07 -8.04
N VAL A 137 10.28 20.57 -9.16
CA VAL A 137 9.93 21.97 -9.42
C VAL A 137 8.51 21.96 -9.98
N PRO A 138 7.61 22.84 -9.54
CA PRO A 138 6.26 22.92 -10.10
C PRO A 138 6.28 23.06 -11.63
N GLY A 139 5.54 22.19 -12.34
CA GLY A 139 5.55 22.14 -13.82
C GLY A 139 6.88 21.70 -14.47
N GLY A 140 7.84 21.27 -13.67
CA GLY A 140 9.14 20.80 -14.12
C GLY A 140 9.19 19.32 -14.48
N PHE A 141 10.39 18.81 -14.71
CA PHE A 141 10.62 17.44 -15.14
C PHE A 141 10.30 16.41 -14.07
N THR A 142 9.60 15.36 -14.48
CA THR A 142 9.30 14.16 -13.69
C THR A 142 10.25 13.03 -14.06
N ILE A 143 10.13 11.85 -13.43
CA ILE A 143 10.93 10.68 -13.83
C ILE A 143 10.63 10.21 -15.27
N HIS A 144 9.47 10.56 -15.84
CA HIS A 144 9.13 10.21 -17.23
C HIS A 144 9.97 10.93 -18.27
N ASP A 145 10.50 12.10 -17.94
CA ASP A 145 11.34 12.89 -18.82
C ASP A 145 12.80 12.39 -18.86
N PHE A 146 13.12 11.40 -18.02
CA PHE A 146 14.42 10.73 -17.98
C PHE A 146 14.35 9.41 -18.73
N ARG A 147 15.27 9.15 -19.64
CA ARG A 147 15.38 7.85 -20.31
C ARG A 147 16.17 6.90 -19.42
N ILE A 148 15.51 5.84 -18.98
CA ILE A 148 16.08 4.81 -18.11
C ILE A 148 16.34 3.58 -18.98
N ASP A 149 17.57 3.10 -18.93
CA ASP A 149 17.98 1.83 -19.50
C ASP A 149 18.42 0.91 -18.35
N GLN A 150 17.52 0.00 -17.96
CA GLN A 150 17.78 -0.92 -16.85
C GLN A 150 18.79 -2.01 -17.22
N GLN A 151 18.87 -2.39 -18.50
CA GLN A 151 19.85 -3.39 -18.96
C GLN A 151 21.27 -2.82 -18.96
N ALA A 152 21.44 -1.61 -19.48
CA ALA A 152 22.71 -0.91 -19.43
C ALA A 152 23.03 -0.30 -18.05
N GLY A 153 22.08 -0.30 -17.12
CA GLY A 153 22.23 0.30 -15.80
C GLY A 153 22.44 1.82 -15.84
N THR A 154 21.79 2.53 -16.78
CA THR A 154 22.02 3.95 -17.00
C THR A 154 20.73 4.78 -17.03
N VAL A 155 20.86 6.06 -16.73
CA VAL A 155 19.80 7.07 -16.88
C VAL A 155 20.32 8.28 -17.65
N SER A 156 19.57 8.70 -18.67
CA SER A 156 19.84 9.94 -19.41
C SER A 156 18.85 11.02 -18.99
N CYS A 157 19.34 12.21 -18.66
CA CYS A 157 18.49 13.36 -18.29
C CYS A 157 17.99 14.11 -19.52
N PRO A 158 16.99 15.03 -19.38
CA PRO A 158 16.46 15.84 -20.49
C PRO A 158 17.50 16.73 -21.20
N ALA A 159 18.62 17.04 -20.55
CA ALA A 159 19.73 17.76 -21.16
C ALA A 159 20.74 16.83 -21.88
N GLY A 160 20.45 15.55 -22.04
CA GLY A 160 21.30 14.59 -22.75
C GLY A 160 22.44 13.98 -21.93
N HIS A 161 22.65 14.38 -20.68
CA HIS A 161 23.70 13.78 -19.84
C HIS A 161 23.28 12.41 -19.33
N GLN A 162 24.21 11.45 -19.34
CA GLN A 162 24.02 10.09 -18.87
C GLN A 162 24.78 9.81 -17.58
N THR A 163 24.20 9.02 -16.69
CA THR A 163 24.83 8.55 -15.45
C THR A 163 24.45 7.11 -15.16
N LYS A 164 25.28 6.40 -14.39
CA LYS A 164 25.03 5.02 -13.96
C LYS A 164 24.04 4.98 -12.82
N ILE A 165 23.25 3.90 -12.78
CA ILE A 165 22.39 3.54 -11.65
C ILE A 165 23.27 2.81 -10.63
N THR A 166 23.24 3.26 -9.38
CA THR A 166 23.93 2.58 -8.27
C THR A 166 23.19 1.31 -7.84
N ARG A 167 23.81 0.48 -7.01
CA ARG A 167 23.16 -0.71 -6.41
C ARG A 167 21.91 -0.36 -5.60
N SER A 168 21.85 0.84 -5.01
CA SER A 168 20.68 1.34 -4.30
C SER A 168 19.59 1.93 -5.23
N GLY A 169 19.73 1.81 -6.54
CA GLY A 169 18.78 2.32 -7.52
C GLY A 169 18.87 3.83 -7.78
N GLN A 170 19.93 4.51 -7.31
CA GLN A 170 20.08 5.95 -7.48
C GLN A 170 20.90 6.31 -8.71
N ALA A 171 20.45 7.31 -9.46
CA ALA A 171 21.19 7.94 -10.54
C ALA A 171 21.37 9.44 -10.25
N SER A 172 22.60 9.88 -10.00
CA SER A 172 22.92 11.25 -9.60
C SER A 172 23.55 12.05 -10.76
N PHE A 173 23.00 13.22 -11.01
CA PHE A 173 23.46 14.16 -12.04
C PHE A 173 24.22 15.36 -11.46
N ALA A 174 24.67 15.30 -10.20
CA ALA A 174 25.24 16.40 -9.44
C ALA A 174 26.24 17.25 -10.22
N ARG A 175 27.25 16.62 -10.84
CA ARG A 175 28.30 17.30 -11.62
C ARG A 175 27.76 17.98 -12.88
N HIS A 176 26.77 17.41 -13.53
CA HIS A 176 26.16 17.91 -14.75
C HIS A 176 25.18 19.07 -14.49
N CYS A 177 24.56 19.11 -13.29
CA CYS A 177 23.58 20.14 -12.96
C CYS A 177 24.17 21.51 -12.66
N ARG A 178 25.46 21.62 -12.38
CA ARG A 178 26.07 22.91 -11.98
C ARG A 178 25.92 24.00 -13.05
N ARG A 179 26.11 23.66 -14.33
CA ARG A 179 26.04 24.56 -15.48
C ARG A 179 24.90 24.19 -16.45
N CYS A 180 23.92 23.40 -16.00
CA CYS A 180 22.83 22.94 -16.85
C CYS A 180 21.79 24.05 -17.09
N PRO A 181 21.50 24.41 -18.35
CA PRO A 181 20.52 25.46 -18.67
C PRO A 181 19.09 25.04 -18.24
N LEU A 182 18.82 23.73 -18.14
CA LEU A 182 17.51 23.19 -17.72
C LEU A 182 17.38 23.03 -16.21
N ARG A 183 18.38 23.44 -15.41
CA ARG A 183 18.38 23.22 -13.97
C ARG A 183 17.13 23.77 -13.27
N GLY A 184 16.69 25.00 -13.64
CA GLY A 184 15.54 25.66 -13.05
C GLY A 184 14.22 24.89 -13.20
N ARG A 185 14.10 24.07 -14.27
CA ARG A 185 12.96 23.16 -14.48
C ARG A 185 13.17 21.77 -13.91
N CYS A 186 14.36 21.45 -13.44
CA CYS A 186 14.76 20.11 -13.08
C CYS A 186 14.84 19.89 -11.57
N THR A 187 15.47 20.82 -10.83
CA THR A 187 15.72 20.63 -9.40
C THR A 187 16.09 21.94 -8.69
N THR A 188 15.60 22.07 -7.45
CA THR A 188 16.01 23.09 -6.49
C THR A 188 17.17 22.64 -5.59
N ALA A 189 17.52 21.33 -5.60
CA ALA A 189 18.54 20.79 -4.73
C ALA A 189 19.93 21.36 -5.03
N LYS A 190 20.65 21.83 -3.99
CA LYS A 190 22.00 22.38 -4.10
C LYS A 190 22.97 21.41 -4.81
N ARG A 191 22.87 20.12 -4.48
CA ARG A 191 23.73 19.04 -5.03
C ARG A 191 23.30 18.55 -6.42
N GLY A 192 22.22 19.11 -7.02
CA GLY A 192 21.70 18.69 -8.32
C GLY A 192 20.66 17.59 -8.23
N ARG A 193 20.17 17.12 -9.38
CA ARG A 193 19.11 16.11 -9.49
C ARG A 193 19.62 14.70 -9.19
N THR A 194 18.90 13.97 -8.38
CA THR A 194 19.03 12.53 -8.22
C THR A 194 17.70 11.88 -8.57
N ILE A 195 17.73 10.80 -9.33
CA ILE A 195 16.58 9.98 -9.69
C ILE A 195 16.69 8.66 -8.93
N GLN A 196 15.63 8.26 -8.25
CA GLN A 196 15.49 6.93 -7.68
C GLN A 196 14.78 6.06 -8.72
N VAL A 197 15.49 5.08 -9.27
CA VAL A 197 14.95 4.10 -10.22
C VAL A 197 14.43 2.91 -9.44
N HIS A 198 13.17 2.58 -9.65
CA HIS A 198 12.57 1.38 -9.03
C HIS A 198 12.99 0.12 -9.78
N PRO A 199 13.24 -1.03 -9.13
CA PRO A 199 13.55 -2.29 -9.82
C PRO A 199 12.51 -2.69 -10.88
N HIS A 200 11.24 -2.36 -10.64
CA HIS A 200 10.12 -2.58 -11.56
C HIS A 200 9.65 -1.27 -12.24
N GLU A 201 10.57 -0.40 -12.65
CA GLU A 201 10.20 0.88 -13.28
C GLU A 201 9.45 0.69 -14.59
N ASP A 202 9.74 -0.38 -15.34
CA ASP A 202 9.04 -0.69 -16.59
C ASP A 202 7.56 -1.00 -16.35
N GLU A 203 7.24 -1.72 -15.25
CA GLU A 203 5.86 -1.96 -14.82
C GLU A 203 5.13 -0.66 -14.47
N LEU A 204 5.81 0.22 -13.73
CA LEU A 204 5.27 1.51 -13.36
C LEU A 204 5.02 2.40 -14.58
N ARG A 205 5.93 2.40 -15.56
CA ARG A 205 5.77 3.12 -16.83
C ARG A 205 4.63 2.53 -17.67
N ALA A 206 4.54 1.21 -17.77
CA ALA A 206 3.46 0.52 -18.46
C ALA A 206 2.10 0.83 -17.82
N ALA A 207 2.01 0.81 -16.49
CA ALA A 207 0.80 1.16 -15.75
C ALA A 207 0.35 2.61 -16.01
N ARG A 208 1.29 3.56 -16.04
CA ARG A 208 0.99 4.97 -16.33
C ARG A 208 0.48 5.15 -17.76
N ARG A 209 1.09 4.48 -18.77
CA ARG A 209 0.59 4.48 -20.15
C ARG A 209 -0.82 3.89 -20.23
N ARG A 210 -1.05 2.73 -19.59
CA ARG A 210 -2.36 2.09 -19.58
C ARG A 210 -3.42 2.97 -18.92
N ALA A 211 -3.10 3.66 -17.84
CA ALA A 211 -4.04 4.51 -17.12
C ALA A 211 -4.58 5.70 -17.95
N THR A 212 -3.92 6.08 -19.06
CA THR A 212 -4.41 7.10 -19.97
C THR A 212 -5.37 6.56 -21.04
N THR A 213 -5.51 5.24 -21.18
CA THR A 213 -6.39 4.63 -22.17
C THR A 213 -7.87 4.75 -21.80
N ARG A 214 -8.72 4.84 -22.81
CA ARG A 214 -10.17 4.91 -22.63
C ARG A 214 -10.72 3.66 -21.94
N SER A 215 -10.22 2.48 -22.31
CA SER A 215 -10.64 1.20 -21.70
C SER A 215 -10.35 1.16 -20.19
N PHE A 216 -9.15 1.54 -19.77
CA PHE A 216 -8.81 1.64 -18.35
C PHE A 216 -9.75 2.58 -17.60
N GLN A 217 -9.98 3.78 -18.15
CA GLN A 217 -10.84 4.80 -17.53
C GLN A 217 -12.28 4.31 -17.40
N GLN A 218 -12.80 3.59 -18.40
CA GLN A 218 -14.15 3.04 -18.38
C GLN A 218 -14.28 1.91 -17.35
N SER A 219 -13.37 0.91 -17.36
CA SER A 219 -13.35 -0.17 -16.39
C SER A 219 -13.23 0.36 -14.96
N TYR A 220 -12.28 1.25 -14.71
CA TYR A 220 -12.08 1.84 -13.37
C TYR A 220 -13.32 2.60 -12.86
N ARG A 221 -13.98 3.41 -13.72
CA ARG A 221 -15.19 4.15 -13.33
C ARG A 221 -16.39 3.24 -13.09
N ARG A 222 -16.51 2.16 -13.89
CA ARG A 222 -17.61 1.20 -13.76
C ARG A 222 -17.54 0.43 -12.44
N TRP A 223 -16.37 -0.10 -12.10
CA TRP A 223 -16.24 -1.12 -11.06
C TRP A 223 -15.76 -0.58 -9.70
N ARG A 224 -14.97 0.50 -9.68
CA ARG A 224 -14.45 1.07 -8.44
C ARG A 224 -15.52 1.40 -7.39
N PRO A 225 -16.71 1.95 -7.75
CA PRO A 225 -17.75 2.28 -6.77
C PRO A 225 -18.24 1.08 -5.97
N MET A 226 -18.18 -0.15 -6.51
CA MET A 226 -18.63 -1.34 -5.80
C MET A 226 -17.75 -1.65 -4.58
N VAL A 227 -16.42 -1.58 -4.71
CA VAL A 227 -15.51 -1.78 -3.57
C VAL A 227 -15.76 -0.76 -2.46
N GLU A 228 -15.98 0.49 -2.83
CA GLU A 228 -16.31 1.56 -1.86
C GLU A 228 -17.64 1.31 -1.17
N ARG A 229 -18.62 0.76 -1.88
CA ARG A 229 -19.93 0.37 -1.35
C ARG A 229 -19.80 -0.82 -0.37
N SER A 230 -19.02 -1.83 -0.71
CA SER A 230 -18.77 -2.98 0.18
C SER A 230 -18.10 -2.54 1.48
N ILE A 231 -17.14 -1.62 1.41
CA ILE A 231 -16.54 -1.00 2.60
C ILE A 231 -17.59 -0.20 3.39
N ALA A 232 -18.47 0.55 2.70
CA ALA A 232 -19.51 1.34 3.36
C ALA A 232 -20.52 0.44 4.10
N TRP A 233 -20.89 -0.70 3.56
CA TRP A 233 -21.75 -1.69 4.25
C TRP A 233 -21.09 -2.21 5.53
N LEU A 234 -19.83 -2.64 5.47
CA LEU A 234 -19.09 -3.07 6.66
C LEU A 234 -18.99 -1.96 7.72
N VAL A 235 -18.78 -0.72 7.29
CA VAL A 235 -18.75 0.44 8.19
C VAL A 235 -20.10 0.72 8.83
N ALA A 236 -21.19 0.63 8.06
CA ALA A 236 -22.57 0.81 8.57
C ALA A 236 -22.90 -0.26 9.63
N ASP A 237 -22.34 -1.46 9.48
CA ASP A 237 -22.46 -2.55 10.44
C ASP A 237 -21.53 -2.44 11.66
N GLY A 238 -20.94 -1.29 11.91
CA GLY A 238 -20.14 -1.05 13.11
C GLY A 238 -18.67 -1.46 13.01
N CYS A 239 -18.18 -1.88 11.83
CA CYS A 239 -16.80 -2.36 11.65
C CYS A 239 -15.71 -1.26 11.72
N ARG A 240 -16.04 -0.04 12.14
CA ARG A 240 -15.03 1.00 12.43
C ARG A 240 -14.31 0.80 13.76
N ARG A 241 -14.86 0.01 14.66
CA ARG A 241 -14.30 -0.28 15.98
C ARG A 241 -14.18 -1.78 16.15
N VAL A 242 -13.01 -2.23 16.54
CA VAL A 242 -12.77 -3.63 16.88
C VAL A 242 -13.16 -3.88 18.33
N PRO A 243 -13.85 -5.00 18.65
CA PRO A 243 -14.32 -5.28 20.01
C PRO A 243 -13.28 -5.96 20.90
N TYR A 244 -12.24 -6.55 20.29
CA TYR A 244 -11.26 -7.37 21.02
C TYR A 244 -9.87 -6.71 21.02
N ARG A 245 -8.96 -7.24 21.83
CA ARG A 245 -7.53 -6.96 21.80
C ARG A 245 -6.82 -8.03 20.99
N GLY A 246 -5.77 -7.60 20.29
CA GLY A 246 -4.95 -8.47 19.44
C GLY A 246 -5.56 -8.75 18.06
N ILE A 247 -4.68 -9.12 17.14
CA ILE A 247 -5.02 -9.31 15.72
C ILE A 247 -5.91 -10.53 15.52
N GLN A 248 -5.57 -11.68 16.12
CA GLN A 248 -6.26 -12.94 15.84
C GLN A 248 -7.76 -12.90 16.14
N ARG A 249 -8.15 -12.43 17.34
CA ARG A 249 -9.57 -12.34 17.74
C ARG A 249 -10.33 -11.34 16.88
N ASN A 250 -9.69 -10.25 16.53
CA ASN A 250 -10.29 -9.22 15.67
C ASN A 250 -10.36 -9.66 14.21
N ASP A 251 -9.43 -10.48 13.70
CA ASP A 251 -9.48 -11.05 12.36
C ASP A 251 -10.61 -12.07 12.22
N LEU A 252 -10.80 -12.96 13.20
CA LEU A 252 -11.96 -13.85 13.25
C LEU A 252 -13.27 -13.04 13.27
N TRP A 253 -13.36 -12.04 14.15
CA TRP A 253 -14.52 -11.16 14.20
C TRP A 253 -14.77 -10.46 12.87
N TRP A 254 -13.71 -9.95 12.21
CA TRP A 254 -13.77 -9.32 10.90
C TRP A 254 -14.34 -10.26 9.84
N SER A 255 -13.85 -11.50 9.80
CA SER A 255 -14.33 -12.54 8.87
C SER A 255 -15.80 -12.86 9.07
N LEU A 256 -16.26 -12.97 10.33
CA LEU A 256 -17.67 -13.17 10.65
C LEU A 256 -18.56 -11.99 10.23
N ARG A 257 -18.08 -10.75 10.38
CA ARG A 257 -18.79 -9.54 9.89
C ARG A 257 -18.90 -9.51 8.38
N VAL A 258 -17.82 -9.86 7.68
CA VAL A 258 -17.81 -10.02 6.23
C VAL A 258 -18.80 -11.09 5.79
N ALA A 259 -18.81 -12.25 6.42
CA ALA A 259 -19.75 -13.33 6.12
C ALA A 259 -21.23 -12.88 6.30
N ALA A 260 -21.52 -12.12 7.37
CA ALA A 260 -22.87 -11.58 7.59
C ALA A 260 -23.28 -10.56 6.49
N VAL A 261 -22.34 -9.72 6.03
CA VAL A 261 -22.59 -8.78 4.91
C VAL A 261 -22.83 -9.58 3.62
N ASN A 262 -22.01 -10.60 3.35
CA ASN A 262 -22.18 -11.47 2.18
C ASN A 262 -23.54 -12.18 2.20
N LEU A 263 -23.96 -12.72 3.33
CA LEU A 263 -25.27 -13.39 3.43
C LEU A 263 -26.41 -12.42 3.10
N ARG A 264 -26.40 -11.20 3.64
CA ARG A 264 -27.38 -10.17 3.29
C ARG A 264 -27.34 -9.82 1.81
N ARG A 265 -26.13 -9.79 1.24
CA ARG A 265 -25.97 -9.50 -0.19
C ARG A 265 -26.52 -10.62 -1.05
N LEU A 266 -26.27 -11.88 -0.69
CA LEU A 266 -26.82 -13.04 -1.38
C LEU A 266 -28.35 -13.04 -1.35
N LEU A 267 -28.97 -12.75 -0.21
CA LEU A 267 -30.44 -12.60 -0.09
C LEU A 267 -30.95 -11.47 -1.01
N ALA A 268 -30.23 -10.33 -1.06
CA ALA A 268 -30.60 -9.22 -1.94
C ALA A 268 -30.40 -9.54 -3.45
N LEU A 269 -29.57 -10.52 -3.77
CA LEU A 269 -29.36 -11.05 -5.12
C LEU A 269 -30.36 -12.17 -5.48
N GLY A 270 -31.30 -12.47 -4.60
CA GLY A 270 -32.33 -13.48 -4.86
C GLY A 270 -31.96 -14.90 -4.42
N LEU A 271 -31.03 -15.07 -3.49
CA LEU A 271 -30.72 -16.38 -2.93
C LEU A 271 -31.99 -17.00 -2.29
N THR A 272 -32.43 -18.10 -2.83
CA THR A 272 -33.62 -18.85 -2.38
C THR A 272 -33.32 -20.34 -2.26
N ARG A 273 -34.20 -21.08 -1.62
CA ARG A 273 -34.08 -22.53 -1.51
C ARG A 273 -35.13 -23.18 -2.41
N GLN A 274 -34.69 -23.97 -3.40
CA GLN A 274 -35.53 -24.72 -4.32
C GLN A 274 -35.09 -26.17 -4.28
N ASP A 275 -36.04 -27.08 -4.07
CA ASP A 275 -35.83 -28.54 -4.02
C ASP A 275 -34.67 -28.98 -3.10
N GLY A 276 -34.51 -28.29 -1.96
CA GLY A 276 -33.45 -28.58 -0.98
C GLY A 276 -32.09 -27.96 -1.27
N ALA A 277 -31.87 -27.38 -2.45
CA ALA A 277 -30.64 -26.70 -2.83
C ALA A 277 -30.77 -25.17 -2.74
N TRP A 278 -29.65 -24.48 -2.47
CA TRP A 278 -29.58 -23.04 -2.56
C TRP A 278 -29.33 -22.61 -4.02
N VAL A 279 -30.17 -21.71 -4.52
CA VAL A 279 -30.08 -21.16 -5.89
C VAL A 279 -30.13 -19.64 -5.86
N LEU A 280 -29.41 -19.00 -6.77
CA LEU A 280 -29.51 -17.58 -7.05
C LEU A 280 -30.48 -17.41 -8.22
N ALA A 281 -31.45 -16.51 -8.05
CA ALA A 281 -32.46 -16.22 -9.07
C ALA A 281 -31.89 -15.40 -10.22
#